data_916389fc1e76043549ecbcb8a00d93c8
#
_entry.id   916389fc1e76043549ecbcb8a00d93c8
#
_cell.length_a   1.000
_cell.length_b   1.000
_cell.length_c   1.000
_cell.angle_alpha   90.00
_cell.angle_beta   90.00
_cell.angle_gamma   90.00
#
_symmetry.space_group_name_H-M   'P 1'
#
loop_
_entity.id
_entity.type
_entity.pdbx_description
1 polymer ?
#
loop_
_entity_poly.entity_id
_entity_poly.type
_entity_poly.pdbx_seq_one_letter_code
_entity_poly.pdbx_strand_id
1 'polypeptide(L)'
;MISIVIRNKNEGKALESTLSILTKLYSEDFEEIILVDNNSTDNSIEIAKKYNCKIINIDNFSYGRAINLGIEASVSKYVLLLSSHSIPIGKNFFKNTLEELYKNDNIAGVRYINSIENYNRAIENNFKIKNALKEGLLAACCIINKEVWKDNKFDEDLIAIEDKEWNDRVMKKGFEVLDLNETFIYFISRDQKASLKKYKIETIASQRMANQRPLKLTRIFGSFFYRIMVRNTQKYFKSVGYEFEVLKTNLEIREKLKK
;
A
#
# COMPACT_ATOMS: atom_id res chain seq x y z
N MET A 1 -17.91 -13.00 -5.71
CA MET A 1 -17.70 -11.84 -4.85
C MET A 1 -16.30 -11.87 -4.25
N ILE A 2 -15.89 -10.84 -3.52
CA ILE A 2 -14.57 -10.66 -2.94
C ILE A 2 -14.73 -10.60 -1.41
N SER A 3 -13.85 -11.28 -0.66
CA SER A 3 -13.69 -11.03 0.79
C SER A 3 -12.65 -9.92 1.01
N ILE A 4 -12.88 -9.04 1.98
CA ILE A 4 -11.94 -7.97 2.31
C ILE A 4 -11.21 -8.31 3.60
N VAL A 5 -9.88 -8.26 3.59
CA VAL A 5 -9.03 -8.46 4.77
C VAL A 5 -8.33 -7.16 5.11
N ILE A 6 -8.61 -6.61 6.28
CA ILE A 6 -8.00 -5.38 6.78
C ILE A 6 -7.06 -5.72 7.93
N ARG A 7 -5.79 -5.30 7.83
CA ARG A 7 -4.82 -5.41 8.92
C ARG A 7 -4.81 -4.12 9.72
N ASN A 8 -4.92 -4.24 11.04
CA ASN A 8 -5.07 -3.09 11.93
C ASN A 8 -4.17 -3.16 13.16
N LYS A 9 -3.70 -1.99 13.60
CA LYS A 9 -3.14 -1.76 14.92
C LYS A 9 -3.27 -0.29 15.29
N ASN A 10 -4.14 0.01 16.27
CA ASN A 10 -4.32 1.37 16.81
C ASN A 10 -4.58 2.44 15.72
N GLU A 11 -5.44 2.10 14.76
CA GLU A 11 -5.79 2.96 13.61
C GLU A 11 -7.31 3.22 13.56
N GLY A 12 -7.99 3.31 14.72
CA GLY A 12 -9.45 3.38 14.81
C GLY A 12 -10.06 4.45 13.93
N LYS A 13 -9.52 5.68 13.92
CA LYS A 13 -10.02 6.77 13.08
C LYS A 13 -9.91 6.47 11.59
N ALA A 14 -8.80 5.90 11.16
CA ALA A 14 -8.60 5.55 9.76
C ALA A 14 -9.49 4.35 9.37
N LEU A 15 -9.57 3.36 10.24
CA LEU A 15 -10.43 2.20 10.09
C LEU A 15 -11.91 2.60 9.93
N GLU A 16 -12.41 3.52 10.77
CA GLU A 16 -13.79 3.98 10.68
C GLU A 16 -14.08 4.66 9.34
N SER A 17 -13.16 5.50 8.86
CA SER A 17 -13.26 6.13 7.55
C SER A 17 -13.31 5.09 6.42
N THR A 18 -12.42 4.12 6.44
CA THR A 18 -12.34 3.05 5.45
C THR A 18 -13.62 2.20 5.46
N LEU A 19 -14.05 1.71 6.63
CA LEU A 19 -15.26 0.89 6.77
C LEU A 19 -16.52 1.65 6.37
N SER A 20 -16.63 2.93 6.74
CA SER A 20 -17.77 3.77 6.34
C SER A 20 -17.89 3.90 4.83
N ILE A 21 -16.77 4.07 4.12
CA ILE A 21 -16.79 4.18 2.66
C ILE A 21 -17.09 2.83 2.02
N LEU A 22 -16.46 1.75 2.46
CA LEU A 22 -16.72 0.41 1.95
C LEU A 22 -18.20 0.05 2.06
N THR A 23 -18.79 0.25 3.23
CA THR A 23 -20.20 -0.13 3.46
C THR A 23 -21.21 0.80 2.79
N LYS A 24 -20.88 2.07 2.55
CA LYS A 24 -21.78 3.02 1.88
C LYS A 24 -21.75 2.91 0.37
N LEU A 25 -20.58 2.63 -0.22
CA LEU A 25 -20.42 2.68 -1.67
C LEU A 25 -20.35 1.30 -2.33
N TYR A 26 -19.97 0.25 -1.60
CA TYR A 26 -19.63 -1.06 -2.15
C TYR A 26 -20.27 -2.23 -1.42
N SER A 27 -21.33 -2.00 -0.63
CA SER A 27 -21.99 -3.06 0.17
C SER A 27 -22.43 -4.29 -0.63
N GLU A 28 -22.73 -4.11 -1.92
CA GLU A 28 -23.16 -5.18 -2.83
C GLU A 28 -21.99 -5.86 -3.58
N ASP A 29 -20.76 -5.35 -3.41
CA ASP A 29 -19.60 -5.78 -4.21
C ASP A 29 -18.70 -6.78 -3.49
N PHE A 30 -18.84 -6.92 -2.16
CA PHE A 30 -18.03 -7.82 -1.34
C PHE A 30 -18.90 -8.71 -0.45
N GLU A 31 -18.35 -9.85 -0.04
CA GLU A 31 -19.06 -10.84 0.81
C GLU A 31 -18.94 -10.53 2.29
N GLU A 32 -17.76 -10.17 2.73
CA GLU A 32 -17.42 -9.98 4.14
C GLU A 32 -16.23 -9.06 4.32
N ILE A 33 -16.10 -8.50 5.52
CA ILE A 33 -14.89 -7.79 5.96
C ILE A 33 -14.30 -8.52 7.17
N ILE A 34 -13.03 -8.87 7.07
CA ILE A 34 -12.25 -9.53 8.12
C ILE A 34 -11.22 -8.53 8.63
N LEU A 35 -11.29 -8.19 9.91
CA LEU A 35 -10.28 -7.39 10.59
C LEU A 35 -9.28 -8.30 11.28
N VAL A 36 -8.02 -8.27 10.87
CA VAL A 36 -6.91 -8.92 11.58
C VAL A 36 -6.24 -7.87 12.47
N ASP A 37 -6.53 -7.92 13.76
CA ASP A 37 -6.11 -6.92 14.72
C ASP A 37 -4.91 -7.38 15.55
N ASN A 38 -3.88 -6.54 15.58
CA ASN A 38 -2.66 -6.79 16.33
C ASN A 38 -2.75 -6.18 17.73
N ASN A 39 -3.71 -6.66 18.54
CA ASN A 39 -3.92 -6.23 19.94
C ASN A 39 -4.00 -4.70 20.07
N SER A 40 -4.94 -4.08 19.35
CA SER A 40 -5.20 -2.64 19.46
C SER A 40 -5.71 -2.28 20.84
N THR A 41 -5.28 -1.12 21.32
CA THR A 41 -5.66 -0.54 22.63
C THR A 41 -6.55 0.69 22.49
N ASP A 42 -6.83 1.11 21.27
CA ASP A 42 -7.78 2.18 20.94
C ASP A 42 -9.19 1.60 20.65
N ASN A 43 -10.08 2.41 20.12
CA ASN A 43 -11.45 2.01 19.78
C ASN A 43 -11.60 1.18 18.49
N SER A 44 -10.51 0.66 17.91
CA SER A 44 -10.54 -0.11 16.65
C SER A 44 -11.49 -1.29 16.69
N ILE A 45 -11.51 -2.06 17.79
CA ILE A 45 -12.37 -3.24 17.98
C ILE A 45 -13.85 -2.86 18.06
N GLU A 46 -14.19 -1.77 18.74
CA GLU A 46 -15.56 -1.27 18.84
C GLU A 46 -16.08 -0.83 17.47
N ILE A 47 -15.22 -0.13 16.70
CA ILE A 47 -15.53 0.27 15.32
C ILE A 47 -15.76 -0.97 14.45
N ALA A 48 -14.88 -1.96 14.49
CA ALA A 48 -15.03 -3.18 13.70
C ALA A 48 -16.36 -3.90 13.97
N LYS A 49 -16.76 -3.99 15.25
CA LYS A 49 -18.05 -4.56 15.65
C LYS A 49 -19.25 -3.76 15.11
N LYS A 50 -19.18 -2.43 15.12
CA LYS A 50 -20.21 -1.53 14.58
C LYS A 50 -20.47 -1.80 13.08
N TYR A 51 -19.43 -2.17 12.34
CA TYR A 51 -19.50 -2.48 10.91
C TYR A 51 -19.61 -3.99 10.59
N ASN A 52 -19.96 -4.82 11.59
CA ASN A 52 -20.12 -6.26 11.45
C ASN A 52 -18.89 -6.99 10.86
N CYS A 53 -17.68 -6.51 11.15
CA CYS A 53 -16.47 -7.18 10.73
C CYS A 53 -16.26 -8.49 11.50
N LYS A 54 -15.79 -9.54 10.81
CA LYS A 54 -15.22 -10.73 11.47
C LYS A 54 -13.86 -10.35 12.05
N ILE A 55 -13.67 -10.48 13.36
CA ILE A 55 -12.46 -10.03 14.04
C ILE A 55 -11.57 -11.23 14.36
N ILE A 56 -10.30 -11.12 14.02
CA ILE A 56 -9.23 -12.07 14.33
C ILE A 56 -8.15 -11.32 15.11
N ASN A 57 -7.92 -11.70 16.35
CA ASN A 57 -6.79 -11.18 17.11
C ASN A 57 -5.54 -11.98 16.78
N ILE A 58 -4.42 -11.29 16.61
CA ILE A 58 -3.14 -11.92 16.30
C ILE A 58 -2.14 -11.72 17.42
N ASP A 59 -1.69 -12.83 17.98
CA ASP A 59 -0.50 -12.87 18.84
C ASP A 59 0.73 -13.11 17.95
N ASN A 60 1.92 -12.71 18.37
CA ASN A 60 3.15 -12.89 17.58
C ASN A 60 3.02 -12.37 16.13
N PHE A 61 2.82 -11.07 16.02
CA PHE A 61 2.57 -10.41 14.74
C PHE A 61 3.75 -10.49 13.77
N SER A 62 3.48 -10.94 12.55
CA SER A 62 4.22 -10.58 11.34
C SER A 62 3.23 -10.17 10.25
N TYR A 63 3.69 -9.44 9.24
CA TYR A 63 2.82 -9.04 8.13
C TYR A 63 2.32 -10.26 7.35
N GLY A 64 3.20 -11.23 7.05
CA GLY A 64 2.84 -12.47 6.38
C GLY A 64 1.81 -13.28 7.16
N ARG A 65 2.00 -13.43 8.50
CA ARG A 65 1.05 -14.13 9.36
C ARG A 65 -0.32 -13.47 9.40
N ALA A 66 -0.36 -12.14 9.50
CA ALA A 66 -1.63 -11.42 9.50
C ALA A 66 -2.40 -11.60 8.19
N ILE A 67 -1.70 -11.58 7.05
CA ILE A 67 -2.29 -11.83 5.73
C ILE A 67 -2.79 -13.28 5.65
N ASN A 68 -1.97 -14.26 6.04
CA ASN A 68 -2.34 -15.68 6.00
C ASN A 68 -3.60 -15.95 6.82
N LEU A 69 -3.68 -15.48 8.05
CA LEU A 69 -4.86 -15.64 8.91
C LEU A 69 -6.12 -15.03 8.29
N GLY A 70 -6.01 -13.84 7.71
CA GLY A 70 -7.12 -13.18 7.05
C GLY A 70 -7.61 -13.94 5.81
N ILE A 71 -6.69 -14.40 4.95
CA ILE A 71 -7.03 -15.17 3.75
C ILE A 71 -7.61 -16.55 4.14
N GLU A 72 -7.04 -17.22 5.12
CA GLU A 72 -7.54 -18.50 5.63
C GLU A 72 -9.01 -18.39 6.04
N ALA A 73 -9.33 -17.35 6.80
CA ALA A 73 -10.67 -17.10 7.34
C ALA A 73 -11.69 -16.59 6.34
N SER A 74 -11.25 -16.17 5.13
CA SER A 74 -12.13 -15.66 4.08
C SER A 74 -12.92 -16.76 3.39
N VAL A 75 -14.12 -16.42 2.87
CA VAL A 75 -14.97 -17.38 2.15
C VAL A 75 -14.84 -17.29 0.63
N SER A 76 -14.40 -16.14 0.10
CA SER A 76 -14.32 -15.90 -1.35
C SER A 76 -13.04 -16.43 -1.97
N LYS A 77 -13.10 -16.78 -3.29
CA LYS A 77 -11.94 -17.14 -4.12
C LYS A 77 -10.93 -15.99 -4.21
N TYR A 78 -11.41 -14.76 -4.26
CA TYR A 78 -10.56 -13.56 -4.36
C TYR A 78 -10.62 -12.75 -3.08
N VAL A 79 -9.47 -12.33 -2.60
CA VAL A 79 -9.32 -11.61 -1.33
C VAL A 79 -8.66 -10.26 -1.57
N LEU A 80 -9.35 -9.18 -1.24
CA LEU A 80 -8.79 -7.84 -1.24
C LEU A 80 -8.06 -7.60 0.07
N LEU A 81 -6.75 -7.48 0.02
CA LEU A 81 -5.94 -7.02 1.15
C LEU A 81 -6.00 -5.50 1.23
N LEU A 82 -6.33 -4.97 2.39
CA LEU A 82 -6.32 -3.54 2.68
C LEU A 82 -5.53 -3.22 3.95
N SER A 83 -4.93 -2.05 3.98
CA SER A 83 -4.55 -1.39 5.24
C SER A 83 -5.73 -0.59 5.78
N SER A 84 -5.81 -0.36 7.09
CA SER A 84 -6.87 0.46 7.71
C SER A 84 -6.98 1.88 7.15
N HIS A 85 -5.94 2.37 6.49
CA HIS A 85 -5.83 3.70 5.88
C HIS A 85 -5.73 3.65 4.36
N SER A 86 -6.38 2.66 3.73
CA SER A 86 -6.47 2.52 2.27
C SER A 86 -7.92 2.43 1.84
N ILE A 87 -8.31 3.24 0.86
CA ILE A 87 -9.69 3.33 0.37
C ILE A 87 -9.70 3.14 -1.13
N PRO A 88 -10.38 2.10 -1.67
CA PRO A 88 -10.63 1.96 -3.10
C PRO A 88 -11.35 3.19 -3.66
N ILE A 89 -11.03 3.58 -4.88
CA ILE A 89 -11.63 4.72 -5.56
C ILE A 89 -12.27 4.28 -6.88
N GLY A 90 -13.45 4.79 -7.15
CA GLY A 90 -14.18 4.52 -8.39
C GLY A 90 -15.36 3.57 -8.18
N LYS A 91 -16.50 3.94 -8.75
CA LYS A 91 -17.76 3.20 -8.60
C LYS A 91 -17.67 1.74 -9.07
N ASN A 92 -16.81 1.45 -10.05
CA ASN A 92 -16.69 0.14 -10.65
C ASN A 92 -15.44 -0.64 -10.18
N PHE A 93 -14.78 -0.19 -9.11
CA PHE A 93 -13.53 -0.78 -8.63
C PHE A 93 -13.59 -2.31 -8.51
N PHE A 94 -14.57 -2.83 -7.79
CA PHE A 94 -14.74 -4.27 -7.59
C PHE A 94 -15.20 -5.00 -8.86
N LYS A 95 -16.12 -4.38 -9.62
CA LYS A 95 -16.62 -4.93 -10.87
C LYS A 95 -15.49 -5.10 -11.88
N ASN A 96 -14.72 -4.04 -12.15
CA ASN A 96 -13.59 -4.09 -13.09
C ASN A 96 -12.51 -5.07 -12.64
N THR A 97 -12.30 -5.17 -11.32
CA THR A 97 -11.39 -6.17 -10.73
C THR A 97 -11.83 -7.59 -11.03
N LEU A 98 -13.10 -7.93 -10.81
CA LEU A 98 -13.63 -9.27 -11.09
C LEU A 98 -13.65 -9.58 -12.57
N GLU A 99 -14.00 -8.62 -13.43
CA GLU A 99 -13.96 -8.78 -14.88
C GLU A 99 -12.54 -9.13 -15.37
N GLU A 100 -11.50 -8.53 -14.81
CA GLU A 100 -10.12 -8.89 -15.15
C GLU A 100 -9.74 -10.27 -14.64
N LEU A 101 -10.06 -10.59 -13.40
CA LEU A 101 -9.74 -11.87 -12.77
C LEU A 101 -10.42 -13.06 -13.45
N TYR A 102 -11.60 -12.86 -14.05
CA TYR A 102 -12.33 -13.94 -14.74
C TYR A 102 -11.80 -14.20 -16.16
N LYS A 103 -10.94 -13.36 -16.72
CA LYS A 103 -10.35 -13.58 -18.04
C LYS A 103 -9.32 -14.70 -18.07
N ASN A 104 -8.63 -14.92 -16.95
CA ASN A 104 -7.54 -15.88 -16.88
C ASN A 104 -7.36 -16.45 -15.47
N ASP A 105 -7.60 -17.73 -15.29
CA ASP A 105 -7.42 -18.42 -13.99
C ASP A 105 -5.97 -18.49 -13.50
N ASN A 106 -5.00 -18.19 -14.37
CA ASN A 106 -3.58 -18.15 -14.01
C ASN A 106 -3.16 -16.87 -13.26
N ILE A 107 -4.10 -15.92 -13.05
CA ILE A 107 -3.83 -14.70 -12.29
C ILE A 107 -3.75 -15.02 -10.80
N ALA A 108 -2.57 -14.85 -10.21
CA ALA A 108 -2.34 -15.00 -8.78
C ALA A 108 -2.76 -13.79 -7.97
N GLY A 109 -2.65 -12.59 -8.55
CA GLY A 109 -2.99 -11.36 -7.85
C GLY A 109 -3.04 -10.14 -8.76
N VAL A 110 -3.62 -9.07 -8.21
CA VAL A 110 -3.75 -7.79 -8.90
C VAL A 110 -3.22 -6.67 -8.02
N ARG A 111 -2.40 -5.82 -8.59
CA ARG A 111 -1.94 -4.57 -8.01
C ARG A 111 -2.72 -3.40 -8.59
N TYR A 112 -3.07 -2.46 -7.72
CA TYR A 112 -3.74 -1.22 -8.12
C TYR A 112 -2.76 -0.06 -8.27
N ILE A 113 -3.09 0.89 -9.13
CA ILE A 113 -2.27 2.05 -9.44
C ILE A 113 -2.50 3.14 -8.38
N ASN A 114 -1.41 3.66 -7.79
CA ASN A 114 -1.49 4.66 -6.72
C ASN A 114 -0.54 5.84 -6.91
N SER A 115 0.11 5.95 -8.07
CA SER A 115 0.96 7.10 -8.43
C SER A 115 1.12 7.22 -9.94
N ILE A 116 1.55 8.40 -10.40
CA ILE A 116 1.87 8.65 -11.83
C ILE A 116 3.00 7.73 -12.30
N GLU A 117 4.02 7.51 -11.50
CA GLU A 117 5.15 6.63 -11.84
C GLU A 117 4.69 5.18 -12.04
N ASN A 118 3.77 4.71 -11.18
CA ASN A 118 3.17 3.37 -11.32
C ASN A 118 2.29 3.28 -12.57
N TYR A 119 1.57 4.35 -12.91
CA TYR A 119 0.72 4.39 -14.10
C TYR A 119 1.55 4.34 -15.38
N ASN A 120 2.58 5.20 -15.49
CA ASN A 120 3.50 5.18 -16.64
C ASN A 120 4.14 3.81 -16.83
N ARG A 121 4.64 3.22 -15.77
CA ARG A 121 5.20 1.87 -15.79
C ARG A 121 4.19 0.81 -16.23
N ALA A 122 2.95 0.87 -15.73
CA ALA A 122 1.90 -0.07 -16.12
C ALA A 122 1.61 0.02 -17.63
N ILE A 123 1.51 1.22 -18.18
CA ILE A 123 1.34 1.43 -19.63
C ILE A 123 2.54 0.86 -20.41
N GLU A 124 3.78 1.20 -20.02
CA GLU A 124 5.00 0.72 -20.66
C GLU A 124 5.12 -0.82 -20.66
N ASN A 125 4.59 -1.46 -19.63
CA ASN A 125 4.61 -2.90 -19.46
C ASN A 125 3.33 -3.62 -19.92
N ASN A 126 2.39 -2.92 -20.58
CA ASN A 126 1.07 -3.44 -20.93
C ASN A 126 0.35 -4.07 -19.70
N PHE A 127 0.38 -3.36 -18.57
CA PHE A 127 -0.21 -3.77 -17.30
C PHE A 127 0.31 -5.10 -16.72
N LYS A 128 1.46 -5.59 -17.16
CA LYS A 128 2.11 -6.78 -16.61
C LYS A 128 3.22 -6.40 -15.62
N ILE A 129 3.30 -7.09 -14.50
CA ILE A 129 4.44 -6.97 -13.58
C ILE A 129 5.62 -7.74 -14.17
N LYS A 130 6.75 -7.07 -14.44
CA LYS A 130 7.97 -7.68 -14.97
C LYS A 130 9.02 -7.97 -13.89
N ASN A 131 9.05 -7.15 -12.85
CA ASN A 131 10.01 -7.28 -11.75
C ASN A 131 9.28 -7.19 -10.41
N ALA A 132 8.92 -8.34 -9.85
CA ALA A 132 8.15 -8.41 -8.61
C ALA A 132 8.83 -7.72 -7.42
N LEU A 133 10.14 -7.81 -7.28
CA LEU A 133 10.87 -7.20 -6.16
C LEU A 133 10.85 -5.66 -6.20
N LYS A 134 10.80 -5.09 -7.38
CA LYS A 134 10.75 -3.64 -7.60
C LYS A 134 9.31 -3.11 -7.70
N GLU A 135 8.49 -3.83 -8.43
CA GLU A 135 7.18 -3.39 -8.94
C GLU A 135 6.01 -4.23 -8.42
N GLY A 136 6.27 -5.23 -7.59
CA GLY A 136 5.29 -6.24 -7.16
C GLY A 136 4.12 -5.70 -6.38
N LEU A 137 3.30 -6.61 -5.89
CA LEU A 137 2.11 -6.32 -5.11
C LEU A 137 2.37 -5.29 -3.99
N LEU A 138 1.34 -4.59 -3.64
CA LEU A 138 1.32 -3.66 -2.51
C LEU A 138 0.20 -4.09 -1.57
N ALA A 139 0.54 -4.75 -0.48
CA ALA A 139 -0.43 -5.27 0.48
C ALA A 139 -1.27 -4.19 1.21
N ALA A 140 -1.00 -2.91 0.93
CA ALA A 140 -1.87 -1.81 1.35
C ALA A 140 -3.21 -1.80 0.59
N CYS A 141 -3.22 -2.24 -0.67
CA CYS A 141 -4.41 -2.50 -1.48
C CYS A 141 -4.01 -3.40 -2.67
N CYS A 142 -4.36 -4.68 -2.61
CA CYS A 142 -4.13 -5.63 -3.70
C CYS A 142 -5.09 -6.82 -3.59
N ILE A 143 -5.31 -7.51 -4.70
CA ILE A 143 -6.06 -8.79 -4.72
C ILE A 143 -5.10 -9.97 -4.67
N ILE A 144 -5.52 -10.99 -3.94
CA ILE A 144 -4.91 -12.31 -3.91
C ILE A 144 -5.93 -13.34 -4.37
N ASN A 145 -5.53 -14.22 -5.28
CA ASN A 145 -6.27 -15.42 -5.62
C ASN A 145 -6.01 -16.48 -4.54
N LYS A 146 -7.04 -16.81 -3.76
CA LYS A 146 -6.94 -17.74 -2.65
C LYS A 146 -6.54 -19.16 -3.09
N GLU A 147 -6.93 -19.61 -4.29
CA GLU A 147 -6.53 -20.92 -4.80
C GLU A 147 -5.02 -21.00 -5.03
N VAL A 148 -4.41 -19.95 -5.58
CA VAL A 148 -2.94 -19.87 -5.72
C VAL A 148 -2.26 -19.75 -4.35
N TRP A 149 -2.86 -18.98 -3.43
CA TRP A 149 -2.34 -18.80 -2.08
C TRP A 149 -2.31 -20.08 -1.26
N LYS A 150 -3.27 -21.00 -1.42
CA LYS A 150 -3.30 -22.29 -0.67
C LYS A 150 -1.98 -23.04 -0.70
N ASP A 151 -1.35 -23.08 -1.88
CA ASP A 151 -0.06 -23.75 -2.09
C ASP A 151 1.13 -22.79 -2.00
N ASN A 152 0.86 -21.52 -1.76
CA ASN A 152 1.86 -20.46 -1.76
C ASN A 152 1.59 -19.44 -0.64
N LYS A 153 1.50 -19.89 0.62
CA LYS A 153 1.28 -18.98 1.76
C LYS A 153 2.36 -17.91 1.84
N PHE A 154 2.03 -16.74 2.37
CA PHE A 154 3.02 -15.71 2.67
C PHE A 154 4.03 -16.20 3.69
N ASP A 155 5.29 -15.82 3.53
CA ASP A 155 6.35 -16.14 4.48
C ASP A 155 6.15 -15.34 5.77
N GLU A 156 5.94 -16.04 6.87
CA GLU A 156 5.66 -15.44 8.19
C GLU A 156 6.91 -14.97 8.93
N ASP A 157 8.09 -15.40 8.50
CA ASP A 157 9.37 -15.03 9.12
C ASP A 157 9.93 -13.72 8.55
N LEU A 158 9.37 -13.22 7.45
CA LEU A 158 9.77 -11.95 6.87
C LEU A 158 9.32 -10.76 7.72
N ILE A 159 10.26 -9.87 7.99
CA ILE A 159 9.99 -8.65 8.76
C ILE A 159 9.26 -7.59 7.91
N ALA A 160 9.47 -7.61 6.59
CA ALA A 160 8.86 -6.70 5.62
C ALA A 160 8.98 -7.26 4.19
N ILE A 161 8.29 -6.61 3.23
CA ILE A 161 8.28 -6.97 1.80
C ILE A 161 7.71 -8.36 1.48
N GLU A 162 6.89 -8.86 2.37
CA GLU A 162 6.20 -10.15 2.22
C GLU A 162 5.36 -10.22 0.94
N ASP A 163 4.78 -9.09 0.53
CA ASP A 163 3.98 -8.94 -0.68
C ASP A 163 4.83 -9.05 -1.96
N LYS A 164 6.02 -8.50 -1.97
CA LYS A 164 6.95 -8.58 -3.11
C LYS A 164 7.61 -9.95 -3.20
N GLU A 165 7.95 -10.55 -2.06
CA GLU A 165 8.47 -11.91 -1.99
C GLU A 165 7.44 -12.88 -2.55
N TRP A 166 6.23 -12.83 -2.05
CA TRP A 166 5.15 -13.68 -2.51
C TRP A 166 4.92 -13.54 -4.02
N ASN A 167 4.87 -12.30 -4.51
CA ASN A 167 4.73 -12.01 -5.92
C ASN A 167 5.87 -12.63 -6.76
N ASP A 168 7.13 -12.47 -6.35
CA ASP A 168 8.29 -13.04 -7.04
C ASP A 168 8.22 -14.56 -7.10
N ARG A 169 7.83 -15.18 -5.99
CA ARG A 169 7.74 -16.64 -5.85
C ARG A 169 6.62 -17.23 -6.72
N VAL A 170 5.43 -16.63 -6.76
CA VAL A 170 4.34 -17.12 -7.60
C VAL A 170 4.61 -16.91 -9.09
N MET A 171 5.24 -15.80 -9.47
CA MET A 171 5.64 -15.56 -10.86
C MET A 171 6.70 -16.56 -11.33
N LYS A 172 7.65 -16.94 -10.48
CA LYS A 172 8.63 -18.01 -10.79
C LYS A 172 8.00 -19.39 -10.99
N LYS A 173 6.80 -19.60 -10.44
CA LYS A 173 5.99 -20.81 -10.66
C LYS A 173 5.09 -20.72 -11.90
N GLY A 174 5.15 -19.63 -12.66
CA GLY A 174 4.40 -19.44 -13.90
C GLY A 174 3.05 -18.75 -13.75
N PHE A 175 2.68 -18.27 -12.55
CA PHE A 175 1.49 -17.47 -12.36
C PHE A 175 1.70 -16.01 -12.82
N GLU A 176 0.62 -15.33 -13.17
CA GLU A 176 0.65 -13.92 -13.53
C GLU A 176 0.21 -13.02 -12.37
N VAL A 177 0.87 -11.88 -12.25
CA VAL A 177 0.44 -10.76 -11.41
C VAL A 177 0.32 -9.53 -12.30
N LEU A 178 -0.82 -8.84 -12.22
CA LEU A 178 -1.14 -7.75 -13.12
C LEU A 178 -1.26 -6.42 -12.38
N ASP A 179 -0.94 -5.33 -13.06
CA ASP A 179 -1.48 -4.02 -12.71
C ASP A 179 -2.91 -3.89 -13.26
N LEU A 180 -3.80 -3.28 -12.50
CA LEU A 180 -5.14 -2.94 -12.98
C LEU A 180 -5.29 -1.42 -13.00
N ASN A 181 -5.98 -0.91 -14.02
CA ASN A 181 -6.27 0.53 -14.17
C ASN A 181 -7.40 0.97 -13.21
N GLU A 182 -7.25 0.59 -11.96
CA GLU A 182 -8.05 1.03 -10.83
C GLU A 182 -7.12 1.61 -9.77
N THR A 183 -7.64 2.50 -8.92
CA THR A 183 -6.83 3.24 -7.98
C THR A 183 -7.37 3.20 -6.56
N PHE A 184 -6.54 3.58 -5.61
CA PHE A 184 -6.92 3.75 -4.21
C PHE A 184 -6.20 4.92 -3.58
N ILE A 185 -6.78 5.52 -2.56
CA ILE A 185 -6.14 6.51 -1.71
C ILE A 185 -5.43 5.79 -0.57
N TYR A 186 -4.18 6.17 -0.33
CA TYR A 186 -3.37 5.74 0.80
C TYR A 186 -3.05 6.96 1.66
N PHE A 187 -3.73 7.08 2.81
CA PHE A 187 -3.73 8.32 3.60
C PHE A 187 -3.05 8.21 4.97
N ILE A 188 -2.01 7.39 5.05
CA ILE A 188 -1.23 7.26 6.28
C ILE A 188 -0.39 8.49 6.56
N SER A 189 -0.45 8.98 7.79
CA SER A 189 0.47 9.99 8.31
C SER A 189 1.49 9.34 9.24
N ARG A 190 2.77 9.50 8.95
CA ARG A 190 3.88 9.02 9.79
C ARG A 190 4.79 10.17 10.17
N ASP A 191 5.22 10.20 11.42
CA ASP A 191 6.30 11.08 11.81
C ASP A 191 7.64 10.68 11.15
N GLN A 192 8.64 11.54 11.26
CA GLN A 192 9.96 11.30 10.65
C GLN A 192 10.64 10.05 11.22
N LYS A 193 10.49 9.79 12.53
CA LYS A 193 11.11 8.65 13.20
C LYS A 193 10.52 7.32 12.73
N ALA A 194 9.19 7.24 12.65
CA ALA A 194 8.48 6.08 12.13
C ALA A 194 8.82 5.84 10.64
N SER A 195 8.91 6.90 9.84
CA SER A 195 9.31 6.83 8.43
C SER A 195 10.74 6.30 8.25
N LEU A 196 11.68 6.75 9.06
CA LEU A 196 13.07 6.26 9.03
C LEU A 196 13.18 4.80 9.50
N LYS A 197 12.41 4.41 10.53
CA LYS A 197 12.35 3.01 10.99
C LYS A 197 11.84 2.10 9.87
N LYS A 198 10.75 2.48 9.21
CA LYS A 198 10.19 1.74 8.08
C LYS A 198 11.20 1.64 6.93
N TYR A 199 11.79 2.76 6.51
CA TYR A 199 12.80 2.80 5.46
C TYR A 199 13.97 1.86 5.74
N LYS A 200 14.48 1.85 7.00
CA LYS A 200 15.56 0.94 7.41
C LYS A 200 15.16 -0.53 7.23
N ILE A 201 13.99 -0.92 7.73
CA ILE A 201 13.51 -2.31 7.71
C ILE A 201 13.32 -2.78 6.26
N GLU A 202 12.59 -2.01 5.44
CA GLU A 202 12.32 -2.35 4.04
C GLU A 202 13.59 -2.38 3.20
N THR A 203 14.55 -1.47 3.43
CA THR A 203 15.82 -1.45 2.70
C THR A 203 16.66 -2.68 3.02
N ILE A 204 16.77 -3.06 4.31
CA ILE A 204 17.52 -4.27 4.70
C ILE A 204 16.87 -5.52 4.09
N ALA A 205 15.55 -5.65 4.18
CA ALA A 205 14.82 -6.78 3.61
C ALA A 205 15.02 -6.88 2.08
N SER A 206 14.83 -5.77 1.36
CA SER A 206 15.00 -5.72 -0.10
C SER A 206 16.44 -6.04 -0.54
N GLN A 207 17.46 -5.52 0.16
CA GLN A 207 18.85 -5.78 -0.18
C GLN A 207 19.24 -7.25 0.08
N ARG A 208 18.75 -7.84 1.19
CA ARG A 208 18.98 -9.27 1.48
C ARG A 208 18.35 -10.16 0.42
N MET A 209 17.12 -9.88 0.04
CA MET A 209 16.38 -10.65 -0.96
C MET A 209 17.01 -10.56 -2.35
N ALA A 210 17.53 -9.38 -2.72
CA ALA A 210 18.22 -9.16 -3.98
C ALA A 210 19.71 -9.56 -3.95
N ASN A 211 20.20 -10.18 -2.88
CA ASN A 211 21.63 -10.51 -2.66
C ASN A 211 22.58 -9.33 -2.93
N GLN A 212 22.15 -8.12 -2.59
CA GLN A 212 22.93 -6.91 -2.82
C GLN A 212 23.99 -6.72 -1.73
N ARG A 213 25.18 -6.25 -2.15
CA ARG A 213 26.26 -5.89 -1.22
C ARG A 213 25.85 -4.63 -0.43
N PRO A 214 26.29 -4.49 0.84
CA PRO A 214 26.10 -3.27 1.61
C PRO A 214 26.65 -2.04 0.88
N LEU A 215 26.00 -0.89 1.09
CA LEU A 215 26.48 0.37 0.54
C LEU A 215 27.86 0.71 1.09
N LYS A 216 28.79 1.13 0.22
CA LYS A 216 30.10 1.61 0.64
C LYS A 216 29.96 2.85 1.53
N LEU A 217 30.75 2.96 2.59
CA LEU A 217 30.75 4.12 3.50
C LEU A 217 30.95 5.44 2.76
N THR A 218 31.84 5.48 1.78
CA THR A 218 32.07 6.65 0.93
C THR A 218 30.80 7.14 0.25
N ARG A 219 29.93 6.22 -0.23
CA ARG A 219 28.65 6.55 -0.83
C ARG A 219 27.64 7.08 0.20
N ILE A 220 27.63 6.52 1.40
CA ILE A 220 26.75 6.96 2.50
C ILE A 220 27.13 8.41 2.90
N PHE A 221 28.40 8.66 3.20
CA PHE A 221 28.85 10.01 3.58
C PHE A 221 28.76 11.00 2.42
N GLY A 222 29.13 10.62 1.21
CA GLY A 222 28.98 11.48 0.03
C GLY A 222 27.52 11.89 -0.20
N SER A 223 26.58 10.96 -0.08
CA SER A 223 25.13 11.24 -0.16
C SER A 223 24.66 12.17 0.97
N PHE A 224 25.18 12.01 2.18
CA PHE A 224 24.86 12.88 3.31
C PHE A 224 25.33 14.33 3.07
N PHE A 225 26.60 14.51 2.70
CA PHE A 225 27.16 15.83 2.40
C PHE A 225 26.47 16.50 1.21
N TYR A 226 26.20 15.75 0.13
CA TYR A 226 25.45 16.27 -1.00
C TYR A 226 24.05 16.77 -0.59
N ARG A 227 23.32 16.01 0.24
CA ARG A 227 22.00 16.43 0.71
C ARG A 227 22.06 17.71 1.53
N ILE A 228 23.03 17.86 2.42
CA ILE A 228 23.16 19.07 3.26
C ILE A 228 23.65 20.25 2.42
N MET A 229 24.79 20.11 1.77
CA MET A 229 25.50 21.22 1.17
C MET A 229 24.93 21.68 -0.17
N VAL A 230 24.27 20.80 -0.89
CA VAL A 230 23.72 21.12 -2.23
C VAL A 230 22.20 21.15 -2.21
N ARG A 231 21.57 19.98 -1.98
CA ARG A 231 20.12 19.84 -2.14
C ARG A 231 19.32 20.73 -1.18
N ASN A 232 19.67 20.73 0.10
CA ASN A 232 18.93 21.51 1.10
C ASN A 232 19.22 23.02 0.95
N THR A 233 20.44 23.39 0.59
CA THR A 233 20.80 24.78 0.29
C THR A 233 20.03 25.32 -0.91
N GLN A 234 19.97 24.55 -2.00
CA GLN A 234 19.16 24.91 -3.17
C GLN A 234 17.67 25.04 -2.85
N LYS A 235 17.13 24.13 -2.02
CA LYS A 235 15.74 24.23 -1.57
C LYS A 235 15.48 25.47 -0.75
N TYR A 236 16.42 25.82 0.15
CA TYR A 236 16.32 27.01 0.98
C TYR A 236 16.25 28.27 0.11
N PHE A 237 17.19 28.45 -0.82
CA PHE A 237 17.19 29.62 -1.71
C PHE A 237 15.95 29.70 -2.60
N LYS A 238 15.46 28.57 -3.12
CA LYS A 238 14.19 28.54 -3.85
C LYS A 238 13.01 28.95 -2.99
N SER A 239 12.94 28.49 -1.74
CA SER A 239 11.90 28.87 -0.79
C SER A 239 11.92 30.36 -0.49
N VAL A 240 13.10 30.92 -0.21
CA VAL A 240 13.27 32.37 0.02
C VAL A 240 12.85 33.17 -1.23
N GLY A 241 13.29 32.76 -2.42
CA GLY A 241 12.87 33.41 -3.67
C GLY A 241 11.35 33.40 -3.86
N TYR A 242 10.69 32.26 -3.55
CA TYR A 242 9.23 32.19 -3.61
C TYR A 242 8.55 33.18 -2.65
N GLU A 243 9.04 33.36 -1.42
CA GLU A 243 8.49 34.32 -0.47
C GLU A 243 8.59 35.77 -0.98
N PHE A 244 9.65 36.12 -1.70
CA PHE A 244 9.74 37.42 -2.37
C PHE A 244 8.69 37.59 -3.48
N GLU A 245 8.43 36.56 -4.28
CA GLU A 245 7.36 36.62 -5.30
C GLU A 245 5.98 36.69 -4.65
N VAL A 246 5.75 36.00 -3.54
CA VAL A 246 4.49 36.12 -2.75
C VAL A 246 4.32 37.55 -2.24
N LEU A 247 5.37 38.17 -1.68
CA LEU A 247 5.33 39.56 -1.23
C LEU A 247 4.97 40.50 -2.37
N LYS A 248 5.63 40.39 -3.51
CA LYS A 248 5.37 41.19 -4.71
C LYS A 248 3.92 41.03 -5.17
N THR A 249 3.44 39.80 -5.27
CA THR A 249 2.05 39.48 -5.64
C THR A 249 1.04 40.12 -4.69
N ASN A 250 1.27 40.07 -3.37
CA ASN A 250 0.42 40.67 -2.38
C ASN A 250 0.39 42.21 -2.50
N LEU A 251 1.50 42.84 -2.81
CA LEU A 251 1.54 44.27 -3.06
C LEU A 251 0.77 44.66 -4.32
N GLU A 252 0.88 43.88 -5.39
CA GLU A 252 0.10 44.09 -6.62
C GLU A 252 -1.43 43.93 -6.38
N ILE A 253 -1.83 42.89 -5.63
CA ILE A 253 -3.24 42.70 -5.22
C ILE A 253 -3.73 43.91 -4.45
N ARG A 254 -2.97 44.36 -3.46
CA ARG A 254 -3.33 45.55 -2.66
C ARG A 254 -3.56 46.79 -3.53
N GLU A 255 -2.68 47.04 -4.49
CA GLU A 255 -2.84 48.22 -5.38
C GLU A 255 -4.06 48.08 -6.30
N LYS A 256 -4.38 46.88 -6.77
CA LYS A 256 -5.59 46.64 -7.57
C LYS A 256 -6.89 46.77 -6.79
N LEU A 257 -6.87 46.44 -5.50
CA LEU A 257 -8.06 46.57 -4.62
C LEU A 257 -8.30 47.99 -4.10
N LYS A 258 -7.35 48.93 -4.29
CA LYS A 258 -7.55 50.38 -3.98
C LYS A 258 -8.24 51.14 -5.08
N LYS A 259 -8.37 50.58 -6.27
CA LYS A 259 -9.11 51.15 -7.43
C LYS A 259 -10.55 50.67 -7.43
#